data_23a85da7f6e17661f1d655772dccffb1
#
_entry.id   23a85da7f6e17661f1d655772dccffb1
#
_cell.length_a   1.000
_cell.length_b   1.000
_cell.length_c   1.000
_cell.angle_alpha   90.00
_cell.angle_beta   90.00
_cell.angle_gamma   90.00
#
_symmetry.space_group_name_H-M   'P 1'
#
loop_
_entity.id
_entity.type
_entity.pdbx_description
1 polymer ?
#
loop_
_entity_poly.entity_id
_entity_poly.type
_entity_poly.pdbx_seq_one_letter_code
_entity_poly.pdbx_strand_id
1 'polypeptide(L)'
;MRTSTTKTEYSRFGGLLLILGTLLFLSGMIQAADEPKPGRSLDIAVNNTGISFGNSPVFKGLRFNWRDHHVDRITGVNITLWPARDNERAIVRGLSVGVLPEAGDLSGINLGILGAGADRDLSGLNLGLVGLGAGRDVTGINIAGVGVGAGEELRGLNFGLVGVGAGKSLTGINLSGVAVGSGGEMIGLNVGLLAAGAGESVVGINFGGLGVGAGLDLTGLNASFGGVGAGENLTGINFGGLGIGAGRSLTGLNATFVGIGAGENLTGINLAGIGIGSGGNVTGINFAGIGIGAGHTLTGLNVAGIGVGSGNSIRGITIAGIGAGANEVTGFTVAGIGAGGNDIQGATFALGFIRVEDHHGEISGVLASAFNHVKGTQRGVSFGLLNMARRLHGVQFGLINYIADNPTLFKIMPLVNFSFKD
;
A
#
# COMPACT_ATOMS: atom_id res chain seq x y z
N MET A 1 -14.82 -13.06 -22.64
CA MET A 1 -13.53 -13.78 -22.77
C MET A 1 -12.71 -13.39 -21.55
N ARG A 2 -12.51 -14.32 -20.62
CA ARG A 2 -11.88 -14.08 -19.31
C ARG A 2 -10.37 -14.02 -19.48
N THR A 3 -9.72 -12.98 -19.03
CA THR A 3 -8.26 -12.91 -18.89
C THR A 3 -7.89 -13.18 -17.43
N SER A 4 -7.49 -14.41 -17.17
CA SER A 4 -6.90 -14.88 -15.92
C SER A 4 -5.36 -14.83 -16.08
N THR A 5 -4.73 -13.74 -15.74
CA THR A 5 -3.25 -13.64 -15.85
C THR A 5 -2.55 -12.84 -14.76
N THR A 6 -3.23 -12.38 -13.71
CA THR A 6 -2.58 -11.57 -12.67
C THR A 6 -2.26 -12.30 -11.36
N LYS A 7 -2.67 -13.55 -11.19
CA LYS A 7 -2.40 -14.31 -9.94
C LYS A 7 -1.03 -15.00 -9.90
N THR A 8 -0.30 -15.04 -11.00
CA THR A 8 0.91 -15.88 -11.13
C THR A 8 2.23 -15.12 -10.92
N GLU A 9 2.26 -13.80 -10.95
CA GLU A 9 3.53 -13.06 -10.86
C GLU A 9 3.96 -12.73 -9.42
N TYR A 10 3.03 -12.45 -8.52
CA TYR A 10 3.37 -12.19 -7.11
C TYR A 10 3.84 -13.44 -6.35
N SER A 11 3.36 -14.62 -6.74
CA SER A 11 3.83 -15.92 -6.22
C SER A 11 5.29 -16.22 -6.59
N ARG A 12 5.78 -15.66 -7.70
CA ARG A 12 7.15 -15.92 -8.18
C ARG A 12 8.23 -15.10 -7.48
N PHE A 13 7.93 -13.89 -7.02
CA PHE A 13 8.90 -13.06 -6.27
C PHE A 13 9.07 -13.53 -4.82
N GLY A 14 8.00 -13.94 -4.16
CA GLY A 14 8.07 -14.59 -2.84
C GLY A 14 8.81 -15.93 -2.89
N GLY A 15 8.59 -16.70 -3.95
CA GLY A 15 9.29 -17.95 -4.20
C GLY A 15 10.79 -17.80 -4.47
N LEU A 16 11.21 -16.71 -5.10
CA LEU A 16 12.64 -16.49 -5.43
C LEU A 16 13.47 -16.14 -4.20
N LEU A 17 12.93 -15.37 -3.27
CA LEU A 17 13.55 -15.04 -1.97
C LEU A 17 13.61 -16.25 -1.05
N LEU A 18 12.56 -17.08 -1.05
CA LEU A 18 12.58 -18.38 -0.34
C LEU A 18 13.59 -19.35 -0.95
N ILE A 19 13.72 -19.38 -2.27
CA ILE A 19 14.66 -20.27 -2.99
C ILE A 19 16.12 -19.82 -2.78
N LEU A 20 16.43 -18.51 -2.71
CA LEU A 20 17.77 -18.05 -2.36
C LEU A 20 18.13 -18.37 -0.90
N GLY A 21 17.18 -18.25 0.01
CA GLY A 21 17.36 -18.67 1.43
C GLY A 21 17.54 -20.19 1.54
N THR A 22 16.79 -20.98 0.81
CA THR A 22 16.91 -22.44 0.80
C THR A 22 18.14 -22.95 0.04
N LEU A 23 18.59 -22.29 -1.01
CA LEU A 23 19.82 -22.67 -1.75
C LEU A 23 21.10 -22.42 -0.93
N LEU A 24 21.13 -21.42 -0.09
CA LEU A 24 22.22 -21.22 0.90
C LEU A 24 22.17 -22.26 2.03
N PHE A 25 21.00 -22.80 2.36
CA PHE A 25 20.85 -23.92 3.30
C PHE A 25 21.25 -25.28 2.69
N LEU A 26 21.10 -25.47 1.39
CA LEU A 26 21.37 -26.74 0.71
C LEU A 26 22.83 -26.95 0.30
N SER A 27 23.68 -25.93 0.32
CA SER A 27 25.11 -26.09 -0.04
C SER A 27 25.98 -26.67 1.08
N GLY A 28 25.41 -27.01 2.24
CA GLY A 28 26.12 -27.55 3.39
C GLY A 28 26.12 -29.09 3.53
N MET A 29 25.50 -29.84 2.62
CA MET A 29 25.53 -31.31 2.71
C MET A 29 26.78 -31.90 2.05
N ILE A 30 27.93 -31.73 2.66
CA ILE A 30 29.02 -32.69 2.45
C ILE A 30 28.72 -33.91 3.33
N GLN A 31 28.24 -34.98 2.74
CA GLN A 31 28.15 -36.28 3.36
C GLN A 31 29.58 -36.79 3.68
N ALA A 32 29.98 -36.67 4.93
CA ALA A 32 31.03 -37.53 5.47
C ALA A 32 30.34 -38.74 6.07
N ALA A 33 30.48 -39.86 5.40
CA ALA A 33 30.05 -41.16 5.93
C ALA A 33 30.89 -41.54 7.16
N ASP A 34 30.25 -41.49 8.31
CA ASP A 34 30.52 -42.35 9.46
C ASP A 34 29.36 -42.18 10.44
N GLU A 35 28.64 -43.29 10.72
CA GLU A 35 27.62 -43.29 11.75
C GLU A 35 28.25 -43.12 13.13
N PRO A 36 28.06 -41.98 13.79
CA PRO A 36 28.55 -41.83 15.17
C PRO A 36 27.66 -42.67 16.10
N LYS A 37 28.30 -43.58 16.85
CA LYS A 37 27.67 -44.33 17.93
C LYS A 37 27.04 -43.38 18.94
N PRO A 38 25.86 -43.72 19.54
CA PRO A 38 25.15 -42.82 20.45
C PRO A 38 26.06 -42.44 21.65
N GLY A 39 26.13 -41.15 21.88
CA GLY A 39 26.50 -40.47 23.12
C GLY A 39 27.74 -40.93 23.86
N ARG A 40 28.96 -40.63 23.38
CA ARG A 40 30.12 -40.61 24.25
C ARG A 40 30.32 -39.22 24.85
N SER A 41 30.11 -39.08 26.15
CA SER A 41 30.43 -37.86 26.90
C SER A 41 31.28 -38.24 28.12
N LEU A 42 32.12 -37.30 28.55
CA LEU A 42 32.79 -37.31 29.83
C LEU A 42 32.12 -36.27 30.73
N ASP A 43 31.33 -36.71 31.67
CA ASP A 43 30.53 -35.84 32.51
C ASP A 43 31.14 -35.76 33.93
N ILE A 44 31.52 -34.56 34.32
CA ILE A 44 31.88 -34.22 35.69
C ILE A 44 30.66 -33.58 36.33
N ALA A 45 29.71 -34.42 36.75
CA ALA A 45 28.38 -33.97 37.10
C ALA A 45 27.72 -34.80 38.22
N VAL A 46 26.82 -34.15 38.94
CA VAL A 46 25.90 -34.80 39.89
C VAL A 46 24.48 -34.59 39.38
N ASN A 47 23.73 -35.66 39.17
CA ASN A 47 22.37 -35.63 38.60
C ASN A 47 22.29 -34.82 37.28
N ASN A 48 23.20 -35.10 36.36
CA ASN A 48 23.35 -34.40 35.07
C ASN A 48 23.62 -32.89 35.19
N THR A 49 24.08 -32.41 36.36
CA THR A 49 24.40 -31.01 36.60
C THR A 49 25.88 -30.83 36.84
N GLY A 50 26.59 -30.03 36.04
CA GLY A 50 28.02 -29.83 36.17
C GLY A 50 28.67 -29.39 34.84
N ILE A 51 29.78 -30.08 34.48
CA ILE A 51 30.52 -29.85 33.25
C ILE A 51 30.52 -31.13 32.41
N SER A 52 30.20 -31.02 31.12
CA SER A 52 30.22 -32.15 30.20
C SER A 52 31.12 -31.86 28.99
N PHE A 53 31.87 -32.87 28.59
CA PHE A 53 32.65 -32.89 27.36
C PHE A 53 32.14 -34.02 26.45
N GLY A 54 31.52 -33.69 25.34
CA GLY A 54 30.93 -34.65 24.42
C GLY A 54 29.39 -34.55 24.34
N ASN A 55 28.79 -35.56 23.70
CA ASN A 55 27.39 -35.54 23.35
C ASN A 55 26.47 -36.13 24.43
N SER A 56 26.32 -35.46 25.58
CA SER A 56 25.35 -35.83 26.61
C SER A 56 23.94 -35.48 26.13
N PRO A 57 22.97 -36.42 26.09
CA PRO A 57 21.64 -36.16 25.59
C PRO A 57 20.78 -35.30 26.54
N VAL A 58 21.00 -35.41 27.84
CA VAL A 58 20.35 -34.61 28.88
C VAL A 58 21.39 -34.01 29.81
N PHE A 59 21.49 -32.69 29.84
CA PHE A 59 22.50 -32.02 30.66
C PHE A 59 22.07 -30.65 31.17
N LYS A 60 22.52 -30.30 32.36
CA LYS A 60 22.32 -28.99 32.97
C LYS A 60 23.67 -28.42 33.42
N GLY A 61 24.03 -27.24 32.98
CA GLY A 61 25.30 -26.60 33.31
C GLY A 61 26.09 -26.22 32.06
N LEU A 62 27.42 -26.50 32.09
CA LEU A 62 28.33 -26.14 31.00
C LEU A 62 28.64 -27.38 30.16
N ARG A 63 28.29 -27.34 28.89
CA ARG A 63 28.51 -28.42 27.94
C ARG A 63 29.38 -27.96 26.78
N PHE A 64 30.42 -28.73 26.48
CA PHE A 64 31.29 -28.57 25.31
C PHE A 64 31.13 -29.78 24.41
N ASN A 65 30.75 -29.58 23.17
CA ASN A 65 30.56 -30.65 22.22
C ASN A 65 31.17 -30.32 20.86
N TRP A 66 31.55 -31.32 20.10
CA TRP A 66 31.94 -31.16 18.71
C TRP A 66 30.71 -30.98 17.83
N ARG A 67 29.71 -31.84 17.98
CA ARG A 67 28.46 -31.83 17.22
C ARG A 67 27.34 -32.41 18.10
N ASP A 68 26.21 -31.71 18.11
CA ASP A 68 24.99 -32.19 18.78
C ASP A 68 24.29 -33.26 17.92
N HIS A 69 23.91 -34.38 18.55
CA HIS A 69 23.26 -35.49 17.88
C HIS A 69 22.33 -36.20 18.87
N HIS A 70 21.07 -36.39 18.52
CA HIS A 70 20.03 -36.98 19.37
C HIS A 70 20.00 -36.39 20.78
N VAL A 71 20.08 -35.09 20.89
CA VAL A 71 19.93 -34.37 22.16
C VAL A 71 18.47 -34.34 22.55
N ASP A 72 18.15 -34.56 23.82
CA ASP A 72 16.80 -34.39 24.34
C ASP A 72 16.64 -33.02 25.00
N ARG A 73 17.52 -32.70 26.00
CA ARG A 73 17.42 -31.44 26.72
C ARG A 73 18.75 -30.94 27.27
N ILE A 74 19.10 -29.72 26.89
CA ILE A 74 20.21 -29.00 27.48
C ILE A 74 19.69 -27.73 28.16
N THR A 75 20.19 -27.46 29.38
CA THR A 75 19.87 -26.23 30.11
C THR A 75 21.15 -25.63 30.67
N GLY A 76 21.45 -24.38 30.30
CA GLY A 76 22.69 -23.70 30.73
C GLY A 76 23.50 -23.22 29.54
N VAL A 77 24.77 -23.60 29.49
CA VAL A 77 25.68 -23.18 28.41
C VAL A 77 25.97 -24.38 27.51
N ASN A 78 25.67 -24.28 26.25
CA ASN A 78 25.95 -25.26 25.23
C ASN A 78 26.91 -24.67 24.17
N ILE A 79 28.13 -25.15 24.15
CA ILE A 79 29.14 -24.77 23.17
C ILE A 79 29.34 -25.91 22.21
N THR A 80 28.91 -25.73 20.95
CA THR A 80 28.94 -26.76 19.91
C THR A 80 29.70 -26.25 18.69
N LEU A 81 30.81 -26.91 18.34
CA LEU A 81 31.69 -26.41 17.26
C LEU A 81 31.19 -26.69 15.87
N TRP A 82 30.29 -27.67 15.66
CA TRP A 82 29.82 -28.06 14.33
C TRP A 82 28.31 -28.16 14.29
N PRO A 83 27.66 -27.89 13.12
CA PRO A 83 26.21 -28.00 12.97
C PRO A 83 25.67 -29.33 13.48
N ALA A 84 24.52 -29.28 14.14
CA ALA A 84 23.84 -30.44 14.69
C ALA A 84 23.43 -31.46 13.62
N ARG A 85 23.15 -32.69 14.03
CA ARG A 85 22.60 -33.73 13.16
C ARG A 85 21.52 -34.50 13.89
N ASP A 86 20.42 -34.79 13.23
CA ASP A 86 19.31 -35.57 13.81
C ASP A 86 18.89 -35.04 15.19
N ASN A 87 18.68 -33.70 15.31
CA ASN A 87 18.51 -33.00 16.59
C ASN A 87 17.14 -32.27 16.69
N GLU A 88 16.19 -32.68 15.85
CA GLU A 88 14.88 -32.07 15.69
C GLU A 88 14.00 -32.05 16.94
N ARG A 89 14.26 -32.98 17.89
CA ARG A 89 13.52 -33.07 19.14
C ARG A 89 14.18 -32.33 20.31
N ALA A 90 15.41 -31.88 20.12
CA ALA A 90 16.21 -31.24 21.16
C ALA A 90 15.54 -29.97 21.68
N ILE A 91 15.59 -29.80 23.00
CA ILE A 91 15.23 -28.56 23.67
C ILE A 91 16.48 -27.98 24.32
N VAL A 92 16.99 -26.87 23.78
CA VAL A 92 18.16 -26.19 24.28
C VAL A 92 17.77 -24.84 24.88
N ARG A 93 18.10 -24.63 26.15
CA ARG A 93 17.75 -23.41 26.89
C ARG A 93 18.94 -22.78 27.56
N GLY A 94 19.18 -21.51 27.34
CA GLY A 94 20.26 -20.76 27.96
C GLY A 94 21.18 -20.10 26.94
N LEU A 95 22.49 -20.28 27.07
CA LEU A 95 23.47 -19.76 26.13
C LEU A 95 23.92 -20.84 25.16
N SER A 96 23.66 -20.68 23.89
CA SER A 96 24.13 -21.56 22.83
C SER A 96 25.16 -20.83 21.97
N VAL A 97 26.34 -21.39 21.84
CA VAL A 97 27.45 -20.81 21.05
C VAL A 97 28.02 -21.86 20.10
N GLY A 98 28.21 -21.50 18.83
CA GLY A 98 28.80 -22.44 17.88
C GLY A 98 28.95 -21.86 16.48
N VAL A 99 29.32 -22.72 15.53
CA VAL A 99 29.31 -22.34 14.12
C VAL A 99 27.88 -22.19 13.65
N LEU A 100 27.01 -23.12 13.97
CA LEU A 100 25.58 -23.12 13.70
C LEU A 100 24.87 -23.88 14.83
N PRO A 101 24.50 -23.24 15.94
CA PRO A 101 23.66 -23.84 16.97
C PRO A 101 22.30 -24.22 16.38
N GLU A 102 21.92 -25.50 16.49
CA GLU A 102 20.68 -26.05 15.98
C GLU A 102 19.99 -26.95 16.98
N ALA A 103 18.67 -26.83 17.10
CA ALA A 103 17.85 -27.69 17.95
C ALA A 103 16.40 -27.73 17.42
N GLY A 104 15.57 -28.59 17.97
CA GLY A 104 14.14 -28.55 17.78
C GLY A 104 13.55 -27.21 18.29
N ASP A 105 13.83 -26.94 19.59
CA ASP A 105 13.53 -25.64 20.22
C ASP A 105 14.83 -25.04 20.77
N LEU A 106 15.14 -23.82 20.37
CA LEU A 106 16.35 -23.12 20.80
C LEU A 106 15.97 -21.81 21.49
N SER A 107 16.29 -21.65 22.77
CA SER A 107 15.84 -20.50 23.53
C SER A 107 16.90 -19.90 24.45
N GLY A 108 16.93 -18.57 24.54
CA GLY A 108 17.87 -17.83 25.37
C GLY A 108 18.78 -16.91 24.55
N ILE A 109 20.10 -17.06 24.71
CA ILE A 109 21.08 -16.31 23.90
C ILE A 109 21.73 -17.30 22.93
N ASN A 110 21.55 -17.09 21.66
CA ASN A 110 21.98 -17.98 20.59
C ASN A 110 22.96 -17.25 19.66
N LEU A 111 24.23 -17.65 19.73
CA LEU A 111 25.32 -17.00 19.00
C LEU A 111 25.92 -18.00 18.01
N GLY A 112 25.71 -17.77 16.73
CA GLY A 112 26.25 -18.60 15.67
C GLY A 112 27.16 -17.82 14.73
N ILE A 113 28.36 -18.38 14.42
CA ILE A 113 29.23 -17.76 13.39
C ILE A 113 28.52 -17.72 12.04
N LEU A 114 27.94 -18.81 11.60
CA LEU A 114 27.09 -18.80 10.39
C LEU A 114 25.66 -18.37 10.72
N GLY A 115 25.14 -18.80 11.87
CA GLY A 115 23.77 -18.49 12.24
C GLY A 115 23.27 -19.36 13.37
N ALA A 116 21.97 -19.29 13.62
CA ALA A 116 21.28 -20.20 14.53
C ALA A 116 19.97 -20.68 13.89
N GLY A 117 19.64 -21.95 14.12
CA GLY A 117 18.47 -22.58 13.52
C GLY A 117 17.64 -23.36 14.54
N ALA A 118 16.33 -23.43 14.30
CA ALA A 118 15.44 -24.31 15.01
C ALA A 118 14.47 -25.01 14.05
N ASP A 119 14.20 -26.30 14.29
CA ASP A 119 13.17 -26.98 13.51
C ASP A 119 11.77 -26.47 13.84
N ARG A 120 11.57 -26.02 15.09
CA ARG A 120 10.34 -25.43 15.56
C ARG A 120 10.53 -23.96 15.93
N ASP A 121 11.02 -23.68 17.14
CA ASP A 121 10.99 -22.34 17.69
C ASP A 121 12.38 -21.83 18.05
N LEU A 122 12.73 -20.65 17.58
CA LEU A 122 13.93 -19.90 17.91
C LEU A 122 13.54 -18.66 18.71
N SER A 123 13.99 -18.57 19.98
CA SER A 123 13.57 -17.47 20.84
C SER A 123 14.68 -16.84 21.68
N GLY A 124 14.56 -15.54 21.93
CA GLY A 124 15.47 -14.77 22.76
C GLY A 124 16.36 -13.79 22.00
N LEU A 125 17.65 -13.75 22.33
CA LEU A 125 18.64 -12.95 21.60
C LEU A 125 19.39 -13.87 20.63
N ASN A 126 19.16 -13.68 19.34
CA ASN A 126 19.68 -14.53 18.29
C ASN A 126 20.60 -13.71 17.37
N LEU A 127 21.86 -14.10 17.30
CA LEU A 127 22.88 -13.41 16.50
C LEU A 127 23.56 -14.40 15.54
N GLY A 128 23.63 -14.05 14.27
CA GLY A 128 24.28 -14.84 13.22
C GLY A 128 24.92 -13.97 12.14
N LEU A 129 26.14 -14.31 11.69
CA LEU A 129 26.77 -13.55 10.61
C LEU A 129 26.08 -13.77 9.25
N VAL A 130 25.49 -14.94 9.04
CA VAL A 130 24.77 -15.24 7.78
C VAL A 130 23.26 -15.23 8.03
N GLY A 131 22.72 -16.20 8.75
CA GLY A 131 21.27 -16.34 8.82
C GLY A 131 20.75 -16.79 10.18
N LEU A 132 19.49 -16.46 10.42
CA LEU A 132 18.70 -16.97 11.54
C LEU A 132 17.38 -17.52 11.01
N GLY A 133 16.96 -18.67 11.49
CA GLY A 133 15.73 -19.25 11.03
C GLY A 133 15.10 -20.28 11.95
N ALA A 134 13.76 -20.40 11.83
CA ALA A 134 13.01 -21.49 12.42
C ALA A 134 11.96 -22.01 11.45
N GLY A 135 11.67 -23.31 11.58
CA GLY A 135 10.61 -23.94 10.79
C GLY A 135 9.22 -23.43 11.15
N ARG A 136 9.04 -22.95 12.40
CA ARG A 136 7.78 -22.37 12.88
C ARG A 136 7.99 -20.90 13.27
N ASP A 137 8.41 -20.63 14.51
CA ASP A 137 8.41 -19.27 15.04
C ASP A 137 9.79 -18.76 15.41
N VAL A 138 10.06 -17.49 15.10
CA VAL A 138 11.23 -16.76 15.58
C VAL A 138 10.77 -15.58 16.41
N THR A 139 11.26 -15.50 17.67
CA THR A 139 10.79 -14.47 18.60
C THR A 139 11.96 -13.82 19.36
N GLY A 140 11.91 -12.50 19.53
CA GLY A 140 12.87 -11.76 20.32
C GLY A 140 13.70 -10.76 19.53
N ILE A 141 15.00 -10.71 19.78
CA ILE A 141 15.95 -9.86 19.05
C ILE A 141 16.74 -10.75 18.10
N ASN A 142 16.56 -10.54 16.82
CA ASN A 142 17.09 -11.39 15.78
C ASN A 142 17.94 -10.56 14.80
N ILE A 143 19.24 -10.76 14.81
CA ILE A 143 20.17 -9.98 13.98
C ILE A 143 21.03 -10.94 13.15
N ALA A 144 20.91 -10.82 11.84
CA ALA A 144 21.67 -11.62 10.88
C ALA A 144 22.34 -10.76 9.81
N GLY A 145 23.52 -11.21 9.37
CA GLY A 145 24.23 -10.53 8.28
C GLY A 145 23.54 -10.67 6.92
N VAL A 146 22.86 -11.77 6.64
CA VAL A 146 22.08 -11.93 5.40
C VAL A 146 20.59 -11.85 5.69
N GLY A 147 20.05 -12.77 6.49
CA GLY A 147 18.61 -12.76 6.66
C GLY A 147 18.06 -13.44 7.90
N VAL A 148 16.87 -13.03 8.28
CA VAL A 148 16.07 -13.61 9.36
C VAL A 148 14.77 -14.14 8.77
N GLY A 149 14.43 -15.41 9.04
CA GLY A 149 13.24 -16.04 8.52
C GLY A 149 12.52 -16.93 9.49
N ALA A 150 11.20 -16.97 9.42
CA ALA A 150 10.35 -17.91 10.13
C ALA A 150 9.38 -18.58 9.17
N GLY A 151 9.15 -19.88 9.35
CA GLY A 151 8.17 -20.60 8.53
C GLY A 151 6.74 -20.15 8.79
N GLU A 152 6.43 -19.72 10.03
CA GLU A 152 5.12 -19.20 10.39
C GLU A 152 5.22 -17.76 10.89
N GLU A 153 5.67 -17.51 12.10
CA GLU A 153 5.61 -16.20 12.71
C GLU A 153 6.99 -15.66 13.08
N LEU A 154 7.24 -14.41 12.75
CA LEU A 154 8.44 -13.68 13.15
C LEU A 154 8.05 -12.47 13.98
N ARG A 155 8.47 -12.46 15.27
CA ARG A 155 8.08 -11.41 16.21
C ARG A 155 9.27 -10.77 16.92
N GLY A 156 9.24 -9.46 17.05
CA GLY A 156 10.21 -8.70 17.84
C GLY A 156 11.02 -7.69 17.04
N LEU A 157 12.32 -7.62 17.32
CA LEU A 157 13.25 -6.77 16.59
C LEU A 157 14.04 -7.66 15.63
N ASN A 158 13.85 -7.45 14.34
CA ASN A 158 14.39 -8.29 13.30
C ASN A 158 15.23 -7.48 12.32
N PHE A 159 16.49 -7.84 12.18
CA PHE A 159 17.41 -7.19 11.27
C PHE A 159 18.12 -8.20 10.37
N GLY A 160 18.05 -7.99 9.06
CA GLY A 160 18.78 -8.78 8.06
C GLY A 160 19.22 -7.90 6.89
N LEU A 161 20.50 -7.92 6.51
CA LEU A 161 20.98 -7.04 5.42
C LEU A 161 20.30 -7.31 4.08
N VAL A 162 19.92 -8.55 3.80
CA VAL A 162 19.21 -8.88 2.54
C VAL A 162 17.72 -9.06 2.77
N GLY A 163 17.31 -9.81 3.79
CA GLY A 163 15.91 -10.09 3.96
C GLY A 163 15.46 -10.32 5.39
N VAL A 164 14.22 -9.91 5.65
CA VAL A 164 13.47 -10.29 6.86
C VAL A 164 12.12 -10.79 6.41
N GLY A 165 11.76 -12.03 6.80
CA GLY A 165 10.53 -12.62 6.29
C GLY A 165 9.87 -13.66 7.16
N ALA A 166 8.55 -13.79 7.04
CA ALA A 166 7.73 -14.80 7.69
C ALA A 166 6.73 -15.43 6.73
N GLY A 167 6.41 -16.70 6.96
CA GLY A 167 5.43 -17.41 6.13
C GLY A 167 3.99 -16.93 6.36
N LYS A 168 3.64 -16.61 7.62
CA LYS A 168 2.28 -16.20 8.00
C LYS A 168 2.21 -14.77 8.53
N SER A 169 2.98 -14.44 9.57
CA SER A 169 2.91 -13.11 10.16
C SER A 169 4.27 -12.56 10.58
N LEU A 170 4.46 -11.28 10.36
CA LEU A 170 5.64 -10.53 10.72
C LEU A 170 5.24 -9.35 11.61
N THR A 171 5.69 -9.36 12.88
CA THR A 171 5.25 -8.36 13.85
C THR A 171 6.42 -7.72 14.59
N GLY A 172 6.43 -6.39 14.71
CA GLY A 172 7.41 -5.64 15.48
C GLY A 172 8.21 -4.64 14.66
N ILE A 173 9.52 -4.61 14.87
CA ILE A 173 10.45 -3.75 14.13
C ILE A 173 11.24 -4.62 13.17
N ASN A 174 11.03 -4.42 11.89
CA ASN A 174 11.56 -5.27 10.84
C ASN A 174 12.37 -4.42 9.86
N LEU A 175 13.68 -4.60 9.87
CA LEU A 175 14.59 -3.79 9.08
C LEU A 175 15.42 -4.66 8.15
N SER A 176 15.44 -4.31 6.88
CA SER A 176 16.23 -5.03 5.87
C SER A 176 16.88 -4.08 4.87
N GLY A 177 18.08 -4.44 4.42
CA GLY A 177 18.78 -3.73 3.35
C GLY A 177 18.17 -3.97 1.96
N VAL A 178 17.38 -5.05 1.75
CA VAL A 178 16.67 -5.27 0.49
C VAL A 178 15.19 -5.32 0.72
N ALA A 179 14.67 -6.36 1.36
CA ALA A 179 13.22 -6.52 1.45
C ALA A 179 12.74 -7.05 2.81
N VAL A 180 11.58 -6.55 3.22
CA VAL A 180 10.80 -7.06 4.35
C VAL A 180 9.49 -7.63 3.82
N GLY A 181 9.15 -8.85 4.20
CA GLY A 181 7.94 -9.47 3.68
C GLY A 181 7.29 -10.53 4.56
N SER A 182 5.98 -10.69 4.37
CA SER A 182 5.19 -11.75 4.99
C SER A 182 4.27 -12.42 3.98
N GLY A 183 4.03 -13.71 4.15
CA GLY A 183 3.04 -14.42 3.35
C GLY A 183 1.60 -14.00 3.67
N GLY A 184 1.29 -13.68 4.92
CA GLY A 184 -0.01 -13.18 5.39
C GLY A 184 0.06 -11.72 5.85
N GLU A 185 0.18 -11.48 7.14
CA GLU A 185 0.11 -10.15 7.73
C GLU A 185 1.48 -9.56 8.10
N MET A 186 1.59 -8.25 8.04
CA MET A 186 2.78 -7.51 8.49
C MET A 186 2.37 -6.32 9.36
N ILE A 187 2.84 -6.29 10.63
CA ILE A 187 2.41 -5.28 11.60
C ILE A 187 3.62 -4.63 12.28
N GLY A 188 3.66 -3.30 12.31
CA GLY A 188 4.65 -2.54 13.06
C GLY A 188 5.46 -1.56 12.22
N LEU A 189 6.77 -1.49 12.49
CA LEU A 189 7.71 -0.70 11.69
C LEU A 189 8.43 -1.62 10.70
N ASN A 190 8.17 -1.45 9.44
CA ASN A 190 8.69 -2.30 8.38
C ASN A 190 9.46 -1.47 7.35
N VAL A 191 10.76 -1.69 7.30
CA VAL A 191 11.67 -0.94 6.42
C VAL A 191 12.49 -1.91 5.57
N GLY A 192 12.21 -1.93 4.28
CA GLY A 192 13.04 -2.59 3.28
C GLY A 192 13.56 -1.55 2.29
N LEU A 193 14.88 -1.45 2.07
CA LEU A 193 15.40 -0.42 1.18
C LEU A 193 14.91 -0.55 -0.26
N LEU A 194 14.50 -1.73 -0.71
CA LEU A 194 13.83 -1.90 -2.01
C LEU A 194 12.33 -2.12 -1.85
N ALA A 195 11.90 -2.99 -0.94
CA ALA A 195 10.48 -3.30 -0.83
C ALA A 195 10.02 -3.68 0.58
N ALA A 196 8.78 -3.35 0.90
CA ALA A 196 8.08 -3.85 2.07
C ALA A 196 6.67 -4.30 1.67
N GLY A 197 6.27 -5.54 2.01
CA GLY A 197 4.96 -6.02 1.60
C GLY A 197 4.51 -7.33 2.22
N ALA A 198 3.20 -7.53 2.19
CA ALA A 198 2.55 -8.74 2.68
C ALA A 198 1.53 -9.30 1.69
N GLY A 199 1.31 -10.62 1.77
CA GLY A 199 0.32 -11.29 0.93
C GLY A 199 -1.11 -10.91 1.26
N GLU A 200 -1.39 -10.54 2.52
CA GLU A 200 -2.71 -10.12 2.97
C GLU A 200 -2.68 -8.65 3.40
N SER A 201 -2.34 -8.36 4.64
CA SER A 201 -2.49 -7.02 5.20
C SER A 201 -1.18 -6.45 5.74
N VAL A 202 -1.01 -5.15 5.60
CA VAL A 202 0.12 -4.41 6.15
C VAL A 202 -0.41 -3.28 7.03
N VAL A 203 0.05 -3.24 8.28
CA VAL A 203 -0.40 -2.22 9.25
C VAL A 203 0.80 -1.58 9.95
N GLY A 204 0.85 -0.26 9.98
CA GLY A 204 1.86 0.48 10.74
C GLY A 204 2.64 1.51 9.94
N ILE A 205 3.94 1.56 10.14
CA ILE A 205 4.85 2.45 9.42
C ILE A 205 5.66 1.60 8.44
N ASN A 206 5.47 1.85 7.15
CA ASN A 206 6.02 1.00 6.11
C ASN A 206 6.82 1.83 5.10
N PHE A 207 8.06 1.46 4.90
CA PHE A 207 8.94 2.07 3.91
C PHE A 207 9.52 1.00 2.99
N GLY A 208 9.37 1.24 1.70
CA GLY A 208 10.00 0.44 0.65
C GLY A 208 10.52 1.34 -0.46
N GLY A 209 11.81 1.32 -0.76
CA GLY A 209 12.39 2.23 -1.74
C GLY A 209 11.69 2.19 -3.10
N LEU A 210 11.45 1.01 -3.65
CA LEU A 210 10.73 0.83 -4.92
C LEU A 210 9.23 0.58 -4.73
N GLY A 211 8.82 -0.03 -3.59
CA GLY A 211 7.42 -0.33 -3.39
C GLY A 211 7.04 -0.69 -1.96
N VAL A 212 5.83 -0.28 -1.59
CA VAL A 212 5.11 -0.76 -0.42
C VAL A 212 3.79 -1.35 -0.88
N GLY A 213 3.47 -2.57 -0.49
CA GLY A 213 2.27 -3.23 -0.97
C GLY A 213 1.64 -4.23 -0.03
N ALA A 214 0.32 -4.40 -0.16
CA ALA A 214 -0.46 -5.44 0.49
C ALA A 214 -1.39 -6.11 -0.52
N GLY A 215 -1.58 -7.42 -0.37
CA GLY A 215 -2.50 -8.15 -1.22
C GLY A 215 -3.97 -7.77 -1.00
N LEU A 216 -4.33 -7.38 0.22
CA LEU A 216 -5.67 -6.90 0.59
C LEU A 216 -5.58 -5.45 1.09
N ASP A 217 -5.28 -5.25 2.37
CA ASP A 217 -5.38 -3.95 3.02
C ASP A 217 -4.01 -3.39 3.44
N LEU A 218 -3.79 -2.13 3.18
CA LEU A 218 -2.61 -1.39 3.62
C LEU A 218 -3.02 -0.20 4.48
N THR A 219 -2.60 -0.19 5.74
CA THR A 219 -3.03 0.83 6.70
C THR A 219 -1.86 1.47 7.44
N GLY A 220 -1.88 2.78 7.57
CA GLY A 220 -0.91 3.53 8.37
C GLY A 220 -0.14 4.59 7.60
N LEU A 221 1.16 4.72 7.89
CA LEU A 221 2.07 5.59 7.17
C LEU A 221 2.85 4.74 6.17
N ASN A 222 2.65 4.98 4.90
CA ASN A 222 3.25 4.19 3.84
C ASN A 222 4.00 5.10 2.87
N ALA A 223 5.28 4.82 2.68
CA ALA A 223 6.14 5.64 1.84
C ALA A 223 7.01 4.81 0.91
N SER A 224 7.10 5.25 -0.35
CA SER A 224 7.95 4.65 -1.37
C SER A 224 8.35 5.69 -2.43
N PHE A 225 9.54 5.58 -2.99
CA PHE A 225 9.92 6.37 -4.17
C PHE A 225 9.28 5.85 -5.47
N GLY A 226 8.93 4.57 -5.53
CA GLY A 226 8.14 4.00 -6.62
C GLY A 226 6.66 4.10 -6.34
N GLY A 227 6.04 3.01 -5.91
CA GLY A 227 4.59 2.95 -5.71
C GLY A 227 4.15 2.46 -4.33
N VAL A 228 2.96 2.92 -3.93
CA VAL A 228 2.24 2.40 -2.76
C VAL A 228 0.92 1.81 -3.24
N GLY A 229 0.65 0.55 -2.88
CA GLY A 229 -0.54 -0.11 -3.39
C GLY A 229 -1.17 -1.13 -2.45
N ALA A 230 -2.49 -1.27 -2.55
CA ALA A 230 -3.26 -2.31 -1.89
C ALA A 230 -4.20 -2.99 -2.88
N GLY A 231 -4.39 -4.29 -2.73
CA GLY A 231 -5.32 -5.04 -3.57
C GLY A 231 -6.78 -4.66 -3.32
N GLU A 232 -7.12 -4.29 -2.08
CA GLU A 232 -8.45 -3.80 -1.73
C GLU A 232 -8.40 -2.36 -1.20
N ASN A 233 -8.05 -2.15 0.07
CA ASN A 233 -8.17 -0.84 0.69
C ASN A 233 -6.80 -0.28 1.11
N LEU A 234 -6.59 0.99 0.83
CA LEU A 234 -5.43 1.75 1.27
C LEU A 234 -5.88 2.90 2.17
N THR A 235 -5.43 2.89 3.43
CA THR A 235 -5.88 3.87 4.41
C THR A 235 -4.72 4.52 5.17
N GLY A 236 -4.75 5.83 5.33
CA GLY A 236 -3.79 6.56 6.15
C GLY A 236 -3.05 7.66 5.42
N ILE A 237 -1.75 7.76 5.66
CA ILE A 237 -0.86 8.75 5.02
C ILE A 237 0.03 8.00 4.03
N ASN A 238 -0.12 8.30 2.76
CA ASN A 238 0.51 7.55 1.69
C ASN A 238 1.33 8.46 0.78
N PHE A 239 2.61 8.17 0.64
CA PHE A 239 3.53 8.85 -0.26
C PHE A 239 4.10 7.87 -1.27
N GLY A 240 3.75 8.04 -2.53
CA GLY A 240 4.27 7.23 -3.64
C GLY A 240 4.95 8.12 -4.66
N GLY A 241 6.21 7.89 -5.01
CA GLY A 241 6.89 8.68 -6.02
C GLY A 241 6.18 8.62 -7.37
N LEU A 242 5.95 7.43 -7.90
CA LEU A 242 5.30 7.25 -9.20
C LEU A 242 3.79 7.06 -9.11
N GLY A 243 3.29 6.42 -8.04
CA GLY A 243 1.85 6.18 -7.97
C GLY A 243 1.36 5.68 -6.64
N ILE A 244 0.08 5.91 -6.40
CA ILE A 244 -0.66 5.38 -5.26
C ILE A 244 -1.94 4.75 -5.79
N GLY A 245 -2.22 3.51 -5.39
CA GLY A 245 -3.39 2.80 -5.89
C GLY A 245 -4.05 1.86 -4.90
N ALA A 246 -5.36 1.75 -4.99
CA ALA A 246 -6.14 0.74 -4.28
C ALA A 246 -7.13 0.07 -5.24
N GLY A 247 -7.29 -1.24 -5.11
CA GLY A 247 -8.23 -1.98 -5.94
C GLY A 247 -9.68 -1.62 -5.65
N ARG A 248 -10.00 -1.21 -4.41
CA ARG A 248 -11.33 -0.79 -3.98
C ARG A 248 -11.32 0.66 -3.51
N SER A 249 -10.86 0.93 -2.30
CA SER A 249 -10.98 2.25 -1.70
C SER A 249 -9.64 2.81 -1.22
N LEU A 250 -9.43 4.08 -1.47
CA LEU A 250 -8.28 4.85 -1.02
C LEU A 250 -8.74 5.99 -0.12
N THR A 251 -8.28 5.99 1.14
CA THR A 251 -8.74 6.97 2.14
C THR A 251 -7.57 7.59 2.89
N GLY A 252 -7.58 8.90 3.03
CA GLY A 252 -6.62 9.63 3.86
C GLY A 252 -5.88 10.75 3.14
N LEU A 253 -4.60 10.92 3.47
CA LEU A 253 -3.71 11.87 2.80
C LEU A 253 -2.84 11.10 1.81
N ASN A 254 -2.97 11.44 0.54
CA ASN A 254 -2.30 10.72 -0.54
C ASN A 254 -1.54 11.72 -1.42
N ALA A 255 -0.24 11.53 -1.57
CA ALA A 255 0.58 12.43 -2.36
C ALA A 255 1.55 11.64 -3.28
N THR A 256 1.60 12.02 -4.56
CA THR A 256 2.46 11.40 -5.56
C THR A 256 2.83 12.40 -6.67
N PHE A 257 3.94 12.16 -7.35
CA PHE A 257 4.32 12.98 -8.51
C PHE A 257 3.53 12.62 -9.77
N VAL A 258 3.03 11.39 -9.91
CA VAL A 258 2.32 10.99 -11.13
C VAL A 258 0.84 10.83 -10.87
N GLY A 259 0.38 9.73 -10.30
CA GLY A 259 -1.05 9.47 -10.27
C GLY A 259 -1.58 8.78 -9.03
N ILE A 260 -2.82 9.11 -8.70
CA ILE A 260 -3.60 8.48 -7.63
C ILE A 260 -4.83 7.81 -8.24
N GLY A 261 -5.06 6.54 -7.89
CA GLY A 261 -6.19 5.78 -8.39
C GLY A 261 -6.88 4.90 -7.37
N ALA A 262 -8.19 4.80 -7.45
CA ALA A 262 -8.99 3.82 -6.71
C ALA A 262 -10.00 3.15 -7.64
N GLY A 263 -10.27 1.87 -7.41
CA GLY A 263 -11.27 1.14 -8.20
C GLY A 263 -12.69 1.64 -7.94
N GLU A 264 -13.01 1.95 -6.68
CA GLU A 264 -14.36 2.39 -6.28
C GLU A 264 -14.38 3.80 -5.69
N ASN A 265 -13.73 4.04 -4.55
CA ASN A 265 -13.83 5.31 -3.85
C ASN A 265 -12.47 5.90 -3.47
N LEU A 266 -12.33 7.18 -3.69
CA LEU A 266 -11.18 7.96 -3.31
C LEU A 266 -11.62 9.09 -2.37
N THR A 267 -11.15 9.06 -1.12
CA THR A 267 -11.62 10.01 -0.10
C THR A 267 -10.46 10.64 0.66
N GLY A 268 -10.50 11.94 0.88
CA GLY A 268 -9.54 12.67 1.71
C GLY A 268 -8.83 13.80 0.99
N ILE A 269 -7.53 13.94 1.24
CA ILE A 269 -6.67 14.95 0.58
C ILE A 269 -5.78 14.22 -0.41
N ASN A 270 -5.93 14.52 -1.68
CA ASN A 270 -5.27 13.83 -2.76
C ASN A 270 -4.49 14.81 -3.64
N LEU A 271 -3.18 14.63 -3.69
CA LEU A 271 -2.25 15.48 -4.41
C LEU A 271 -1.48 14.66 -5.45
N ALA A 272 -1.70 14.92 -6.72
CA ALA A 272 -1.01 14.23 -7.81
C ALA A 272 -0.41 15.21 -8.82
N GLY A 273 0.81 14.94 -9.27
CA GLY A 273 1.44 15.77 -10.30
C GLY A 273 0.74 15.66 -11.65
N ILE A 274 0.19 14.51 -12.01
CA ILE A 274 -0.51 14.31 -13.28
C ILE A 274 -2.01 14.15 -13.06
N GLY A 275 -2.45 13.07 -12.43
CA GLY A 275 -3.86 12.77 -12.42
C GLY A 275 -4.40 12.08 -11.18
N ILE A 276 -5.68 12.31 -10.92
CA ILE A 276 -6.46 11.67 -9.87
C ILE A 276 -7.67 11.03 -10.50
N GLY A 277 -7.91 9.74 -10.20
CA GLY A 277 -9.05 9.03 -10.76
C GLY A 277 -9.66 7.99 -9.84
N SER A 278 -10.96 7.78 -9.98
CA SER A 278 -11.68 6.70 -9.33
C SER A 278 -12.74 6.13 -10.28
N GLY A 279 -12.93 4.82 -10.23
CA GLY A 279 -14.04 4.17 -10.94
C GLY A 279 -15.41 4.53 -10.38
N GLY A 280 -15.51 4.89 -9.11
CA GLY A 280 -16.72 5.37 -8.44
C GLY A 280 -16.64 6.85 -8.07
N ASN A 281 -16.48 7.13 -6.76
CA ASN A 281 -16.56 8.48 -6.24
C ASN A 281 -15.19 9.05 -5.86
N VAL A 282 -15.02 10.35 -6.06
CA VAL A 282 -13.90 11.12 -5.52
C VAL A 282 -14.44 12.19 -4.58
N THR A 283 -13.99 12.18 -3.33
CA THR A 283 -14.51 13.07 -2.30
C THR A 283 -13.38 13.72 -1.50
N GLY A 284 -13.45 15.03 -1.29
CA GLY A 284 -12.52 15.77 -0.43
C GLY A 284 -11.79 16.90 -1.14
N ILE A 285 -10.49 17.01 -0.90
CA ILE A 285 -9.63 18.04 -1.49
C ILE A 285 -8.70 17.37 -2.50
N ASN A 286 -8.86 17.69 -3.76
CA ASN A 286 -8.19 17.02 -4.84
C ASN A 286 -7.45 18.03 -5.75
N PHE A 287 -6.13 17.87 -5.85
CA PHE A 287 -5.26 18.68 -6.71
C PHE A 287 -4.52 17.78 -7.69
N ALA A 288 -4.67 18.05 -8.99
CA ALA A 288 -3.94 17.34 -10.03
C ALA A 288 -3.35 18.33 -11.06
N GLY A 289 -2.13 18.04 -11.51
CA GLY A 289 -1.50 18.88 -12.54
C GLY A 289 -2.22 18.83 -13.87
N ILE A 290 -2.80 17.71 -14.27
CA ILE A 290 -3.51 17.55 -15.54
C ILE A 290 -5.02 17.37 -15.30
N GLY A 291 -5.43 16.27 -14.65
CA GLY A 291 -6.85 15.97 -14.62
C GLY A 291 -7.35 15.25 -13.37
N ILE A 292 -8.63 15.47 -13.08
CA ILE A 292 -9.38 14.78 -12.02
C ILE A 292 -10.61 14.15 -12.65
N GLY A 293 -10.80 12.84 -12.40
CA GLY A 293 -11.94 12.10 -12.91
C GLY A 293 -12.61 11.19 -11.90
N ALA A 294 -13.93 11.13 -11.92
CA ALA A 294 -14.73 10.18 -11.16
C ALA A 294 -15.72 9.47 -12.07
N GLY A 295 -15.87 8.17 -11.92
CA GLY A 295 -16.87 7.42 -12.69
C GLY A 295 -18.30 7.81 -12.34
N HIS A 296 -18.55 8.17 -11.04
CA HIS A 296 -19.89 8.56 -10.59
C HIS A 296 -19.94 10.00 -10.09
N THR A 297 -19.38 10.30 -8.92
CA THR A 297 -19.54 11.61 -8.30
C THR A 297 -18.20 12.18 -7.85
N LEU A 298 -18.00 13.44 -8.12
CA LEU A 298 -16.86 14.24 -7.68
C LEU A 298 -17.34 15.30 -6.70
N THR A 299 -16.90 15.25 -5.44
CA THR A 299 -17.41 16.13 -4.38
C THR A 299 -16.26 16.82 -3.62
N GLY A 300 -16.42 18.11 -3.35
CA GLY A 300 -15.50 18.90 -2.54
C GLY A 300 -14.74 19.95 -3.32
N LEU A 301 -13.46 20.15 -3.01
CA LEU A 301 -12.58 21.07 -3.75
C LEU A 301 -11.76 20.30 -4.78
N ASN A 302 -11.95 20.60 -6.03
CA ASN A 302 -11.31 19.92 -7.15
C ASN A 302 -10.59 20.91 -8.05
N VAL A 303 -9.28 20.80 -8.12
CA VAL A 303 -8.44 21.71 -8.92
C VAL A 303 -7.56 20.91 -9.86
N ALA A 304 -7.69 21.14 -11.15
CA ALA A 304 -6.87 20.49 -12.18
C ALA A 304 -6.35 21.49 -13.21
N GLY A 305 -5.12 21.28 -13.68
CA GLY A 305 -4.50 22.15 -14.67
C GLY A 305 -5.17 22.09 -16.05
N ILE A 306 -5.75 20.96 -16.44
CA ILE A 306 -6.47 20.81 -17.71
C ILE A 306 -7.95 20.56 -17.48
N GLY A 307 -8.33 19.44 -16.90
CA GLY A 307 -9.72 19.03 -16.89
C GLY A 307 -10.23 18.41 -15.61
N VAL A 308 -11.50 18.66 -15.32
CA VAL A 308 -12.23 18.03 -14.23
C VAL A 308 -13.51 17.42 -14.80
N GLY A 309 -13.70 16.11 -14.58
CA GLY A 309 -14.85 15.41 -15.13
C GLY A 309 -15.44 14.36 -14.20
N SER A 310 -16.74 14.15 -14.33
CA SER A 310 -17.44 13.07 -13.65
C SER A 310 -18.50 12.47 -14.57
N GLY A 311 -18.70 11.15 -14.43
CA GLY A 311 -19.73 10.47 -15.21
C GLY A 311 -21.14 10.88 -14.84
N ASN A 312 -21.39 11.24 -13.58
CA ASN A 312 -22.72 11.64 -13.12
C ASN A 312 -22.75 13.07 -12.55
N SER A 313 -22.07 13.35 -11.44
CA SER A 313 -22.21 14.68 -10.84
C SER A 313 -20.89 15.26 -10.30
N ILE A 314 -20.78 16.58 -10.38
CA ILE A 314 -19.75 17.39 -9.71
C ILE A 314 -20.45 18.27 -8.66
N ARG A 315 -19.95 18.26 -7.42
CA ARG A 315 -20.52 19.04 -6.31
C ARG A 315 -19.44 19.76 -5.50
N GLY A 316 -19.62 21.05 -5.30
CA GLY A 316 -18.71 21.88 -4.50
C GLY A 316 -17.94 22.91 -5.34
N ILE A 317 -16.63 23.00 -5.13
CA ILE A 317 -15.77 23.96 -5.84
C ILE A 317 -14.93 23.23 -6.88
N THR A 318 -15.04 23.64 -8.12
CA THR A 318 -14.30 23.03 -9.23
C THR A 318 -13.56 24.09 -10.03
N ILE A 319 -12.26 23.90 -10.19
CA ILE A 319 -11.39 24.77 -10.98
C ILE A 319 -10.63 23.91 -11.99
N ALA A 320 -10.84 24.19 -13.27
CA ALA A 320 -10.19 23.50 -14.36
C ALA A 320 -9.52 24.48 -15.33
N GLY A 321 -8.27 24.25 -15.71
CA GLY A 321 -7.55 25.14 -16.62
C GLY A 321 -8.15 25.19 -18.03
N ILE A 322 -8.76 24.09 -18.49
CA ILE A 322 -9.43 24.04 -19.81
C ILE A 322 -10.91 23.77 -19.65
N GLY A 323 -11.29 22.64 -19.06
CA GLY A 323 -12.70 22.24 -19.08
C GLY A 323 -13.20 21.53 -17.84
N ALA A 324 -14.47 21.77 -17.50
CA ALA A 324 -15.17 21.07 -16.43
C ALA A 324 -16.53 20.56 -16.92
N GLY A 325 -16.90 19.30 -16.58
CA GLY A 325 -18.19 18.77 -17.00
C GLY A 325 -18.62 17.48 -16.32
N ALA A 326 -19.95 17.37 -16.16
CA ALA A 326 -20.66 16.18 -15.68
C ALA A 326 -22.12 16.27 -16.14
N ASN A 327 -22.92 15.22 -15.90
CA ASN A 327 -24.37 15.35 -16.14
C ASN A 327 -24.97 16.43 -15.22
N GLU A 328 -24.62 16.42 -13.95
CA GLU A 328 -25.04 17.44 -12.98
C GLU A 328 -23.82 18.20 -12.45
N VAL A 329 -23.86 19.53 -12.46
CA VAL A 329 -22.81 20.38 -11.89
C VAL A 329 -23.43 21.31 -10.85
N THR A 330 -23.05 21.16 -9.59
CA THR A 330 -23.60 21.94 -8.49
C THR A 330 -22.50 22.66 -7.71
N GLY A 331 -22.64 23.96 -7.53
CA GLY A 331 -21.75 24.77 -6.72
C GLY A 331 -21.02 25.87 -7.49
N PHE A 332 -19.72 25.99 -7.27
CA PHE A 332 -18.88 27.01 -7.89
C PHE A 332 -17.92 26.36 -8.88
N THR A 333 -18.06 26.65 -10.16
CA THR A 333 -17.23 26.10 -11.22
C THR A 333 -16.53 27.18 -12.04
N VAL A 334 -15.23 27.05 -12.19
CA VAL A 334 -14.40 27.89 -13.05
C VAL A 334 -13.68 27.01 -14.06
N ALA A 335 -13.84 27.30 -15.33
CA ALA A 335 -13.12 26.61 -16.39
C ALA A 335 -12.44 27.62 -17.34
N GLY A 336 -11.22 27.35 -17.77
CA GLY A 336 -10.49 28.25 -18.65
C GLY A 336 -11.15 28.41 -20.01
N ILE A 337 -11.63 27.34 -20.64
CA ILE A 337 -12.28 27.39 -21.95
C ILE A 337 -13.78 27.09 -21.84
N GLY A 338 -14.17 25.96 -21.25
CA GLY A 338 -15.56 25.57 -21.27
C GLY A 338 -16.04 24.77 -20.08
N ALA A 339 -17.32 24.99 -19.74
CA ALA A 339 -18.03 24.18 -18.78
C ALA A 339 -19.33 23.64 -19.37
N GLY A 340 -19.76 22.45 -18.97
CA GLY A 340 -20.97 21.86 -19.49
C GLY A 340 -21.57 20.78 -18.59
N GLY A 341 -22.87 20.56 -18.78
CA GLY A 341 -23.66 19.53 -18.11
C GLY A 341 -25.08 19.54 -18.66
N ASN A 342 -25.90 18.61 -18.17
CA ASN A 342 -27.32 18.64 -18.45
C ASN A 342 -28.03 19.56 -17.45
N ASP A 343 -27.64 19.47 -16.15
CA ASP A 343 -28.16 20.36 -15.12
C ASP A 343 -26.98 21.07 -14.41
N ILE A 344 -27.07 22.39 -14.35
CA ILE A 344 -26.04 23.22 -13.72
C ILE A 344 -26.70 24.13 -12.66
N GLN A 345 -26.25 24.04 -11.42
CA GLN A 345 -26.75 24.83 -10.28
C GLN A 345 -25.64 25.60 -9.59
N GLY A 346 -25.81 26.89 -9.41
CA GLY A 346 -24.86 27.75 -8.70
C GLY A 346 -24.18 28.79 -9.59
N ALA A 347 -22.86 28.94 -9.46
CA ALA A 347 -22.11 29.93 -10.20
C ALA A 347 -21.09 29.25 -11.13
N THR A 348 -21.22 29.45 -12.43
CA THR A 348 -20.32 28.85 -13.42
C THR A 348 -19.70 29.93 -14.33
N PHE A 349 -18.39 29.92 -14.37
CA PHE A 349 -17.57 30.85 -15.12
C PHE A 349 -16.69 30.12 -16.14
N ALA A 350 -16.69 30.57 -17.39
CA ALA A 350 -15.78 30.07 -18.41
C ALA A 350 -15.39 31.23 -19.36
N LEU A 351 -14.17 31.24 -19.89
CA LEU A 351 -13.79 32.26 -20.83
C LEU A 351 -14.46 32.06 -22.20
N GLY A 352 -14.56 30.81 -22.65
CA GLY A 352 -15.11 30.49 -23.97
C GLY A 352 -16.61 30.20 -23.93
N PHE A 353 -17.03 29.06 -23.41
CA PHE A 353 -18.43 28.65 -23.47
C PHE A 353 -18.94 27.94 -22.21
N ILE A 354 -20.26 28.11 -21.97
CA ILE A 354 -21.02 27.28 -21.02
C ILE A 354 -22.16 26.65 -21.83
N ARG A 355 -22.33 25.30 -21.69
CA ARG A 355 -23.27 24.58 -22.51
C ARG A 355 -24.12 23.60 -21.74
N VAL A 356 -25.44 23.64 -21.95
CA VAL A 356 -26.41 22.62 -21.59
C VAL A 356 -26.91 21.96 -22.85
N GLU A 357 -26.70 20.65 -22.98
CA GLU A 357 -27.01 19.93 -24.21
C GLU A 357 -28.41 19.31 -24.23
N ASP A 358 -28.99 19.04 -23.07
CA ASP A 358 -30.30 18.45 -22.95
C ASP A 358 -31.40 19.51 -23.13
N HIS A 359 -32.42 19.19 -23.94
CA HIS A 359 -33.59 20.02 -24.11
C HIS A 359 -34.48 20.15 -22.88
N HIS A 360 -34.37 19.22 -21.95
CA HIS A 360 -35.03 19.24 -20.64
C HIS A 360 -34.10 19.73 -19.52
N GLY A 361 -32.82 19.92 -19.81
CA GLY A 361 -31.82 20.35 -18.87
C GLY A 361 -32.06 21.76 -18.34
N GLU A 362 -31.56 22.03 -17.15
CA GLU A 362 -31.77 23.32 -16.47
C GLU A 362 -30.44 23.93 -16.01
N ILE A 363 -30.33 25.22 -16.18
CA ILE A 363 -29.33 26.02 -15.48
C ILE A 363 -30.02 26.93 -14.48
N SER A 364 -29.55 26.88 -13.22
CA SER A 364 -30.07 27.72 -12.13
C SER A 364 -28.93 28.45 -11.44
N GLY A 365 -28.92 29.80 -11.55
CA GLY A 365 -27.90 30.61 -10.88
C GLY A 365 -27.25 31.67 -11.77
N VAL A 366 -25.92 31.79 -11.68
CA VAL A 366 -25.12 32.80 -12.41
C VAL A 366 -24.17 32.12 -13.39
N LEU A 367 -24.21 32.56 -14.62
CA LEU A 367 -23.37 32.13 -15.72
C LEU A 367 -22.57 33.30 -16.26
N ALA A 368 -21.30 33.09 -16.54
CA ALA A 368 -20.52 34.06 -17.29
C ALA A 368 -19.55 33.37 -18.25
N SER A 369 -19.75 33.60 -19.54
CA SER A 369 -18.82 33.14 -20.59
C SER A 369 -18.99 33.95 -21.85
N ALA A 370 -18.07 33.86 -22.82
CA ALA A 370 -18.27 34.49 -24.13
C ALA A 370 -19.52 33.93 -24.81
N PHE A 371 -19.78 32.62 -24.72
CA PHE A 371 -20.93 31.97 -25.36
C PHE A 371 -21.68 31.08 -24.38
N ASN A 372 -22.86 31.48 -23.96
CA ASN A 372 -23.78 30.68 -23.15
C ASN A 372 -24.85 30.04 -24.05
N HIS A 373 -24.88 28.70 -24.09
CA HIS A 373 -25.86 27.97 -24.90
C HIS A 373 -26.62 26.94 -24.04
N VAL A 374 -27.87 27.26 -23.75
CA VAL A 374 -28.78 26.45 -22.95
C VAL A 374 -29.91 25.93 -23.82
N LYS A 375 -29.84 24.66 -24.23
CA LYS A 375 -30.91 24.04 -25.03
C LYS A 375 -32.22 23.87 -24.24
N GLY A 376 -32.17 23.88 -22.95
CA GLY A 376 -33.28 23.75 -22.01
C GLY A 376 -33.71 25.06 -21.38
N THR A 377 -33.88 25.06 -20.06
CA THR A 377 -34.35 26.22 -19.28
C THR A 377 -33.18 26.91 -18.55
N GLN A 378 -33.09 28.20 -18.70
CA GLN A 378 -32.20 29.05 -17.90
C GLN A 378 -33.00 29.76 -16.81
N ARG A 379 -32.59 29.55 -15.52
CA ARG A 379 -33.10 30.30 -14.36
C ARG A 379 -31.99 31.14 -13.76
N GLY A 380 -32.19 32.44 -13.62
CA GLY A 380 -31.20 33.35 -13.05
C GLY A 380 -30.56 34.27 -14.08
N VAL A 381 -29.25 34.51 -13.96
CA VAL A 381 -28.56 35.57 -14.72
C VAL A 381 -27.42 34.99 -15.56
N SER A 382 -27.34 35.38 -16.81
CA SER A 382 -26.21 35.11 -17.67
C SER A 382 -25.53 36.38 -18.20
N PHE A 383 -24.23 36.34 -18.22
CA PHE A 383 -23.35 37.35 -18.80
C PHE A 383 -22.55 36.71 -19.95
N GLY A 384 -22.60 37.33 -21.15
CA GLY A 384 -21.85 36.81 -22.28
C GLY A 384 -21.87 37.72 -23.48
N LEU A 385 -21.05 37.44 -24.48
CA LEU A 385 -21.18 38.08 -25.78
C LEU A 385 -22.44 37.57 -26.51
N LEU A 386 -22.65 36.26 -26.46
CA LEU A 386 -23.83 35.62 -27.03
C LEU A 386 -24.47 34.70 -25.97
N ASN A 387 -25.72 35.01 -25.64
CA ASN A 387 -26.54 34.19 -24.75
C ASN A 387 -27.68 33.55 -25.51
N MET A 388 -27.81 32.25 -25.46
CA MET A 388 -28.89 31.51 -26.12
C MET A 388 -29.55 30.57 -25.10
N ALA A 389 -30.87 30.72 -24.96
CA ALA A 389 -31.67 29.80 -24.16
C ALA A 389 -32.96 29.44 -24.91
N ARG A 390 -33.47 28.23 -24.68
CA ARG A 390 -34.81 27.89 -25.16
C ARG A 390 -35.86 28.61 -24.33
N ARG A 391 -35.83 28.44 -23.02
CA ARG A 391 -36.67 29.11 -22.03
C ARG A 391 -35.83 29.92 -21.08
N LEU A 392 -36.32 31.09 -20.66
CA LEU A 392 -35.64 31.92 -19.67
C LEU A 392 -36.60 32.32 -18.55
N HIS A 393 -36.15 32.12 -17.33
CA HIS A 393 -36.70 32.74 -16.10
C HIS A 393 -35.61 33.60 -15.46
N GLY A 394 -35.45 34.84 -15.90
CA GLY A 394 -34.38 35.68 -15.40
C GLY A 394 -33.92 36.70 -16.44
N VAL A 395 -32.61 36.98 -16.44
CA VAL A 395 -32.03 38.04 -17.28
C VAL A 395 -30.75 37.55 -17.98
N GLN A 396 -30.63 37.93 -19.25
CA GLN A 396 -29.41 37.76 -20.05
C GLN A 396 -28.79 39.12 -20.35
N PHE A 397 -27.52 39.30 -20.08
CA PHE A 397 -26.72 40.47 -20.42
C PHE A 397 -25.67 40.08 -21.47
N GLY A 398 -25.73 40.69 -22.67
CA GLY A 398 -24.78 40.37 -23.72
C GLY A 398 -24.99 41.18 -24.99
N LEU A 399 -24.06 41.10 -25.94
CA LEU A 399 -24.21 41.79 -27.23
C LEU A 399 -25.43 41.24 -27.98
N ILE A 400 -25.66 39.94 -27.94
CA ILE A 400 -26.81 39.27 -28.55
C ILE A 400 -27.39 38.29 -27.53
N ASN A 401 -28.68 38.43 -27.24
CA ASN A 401 -29.40 37.55 -26.31
C ASN A 401 -30.61 36.95 -27.06
N TYR A 402 -30.64 35.61 -27.14
CA TYR A 402 -31.66 34.84 -27.85
C TYR A 402 -32.46 33.96 -26.89
N ILE A 403 -33.80 34.09 -26.95
CA ILE A 403 -34.73 33.24 -26.20
C ILE A 403 -35.75 32.68 -27.21
N ALA A 404 -35.72 31.36 -27.41
CA ALA A 404 -36.54 30.70 -28.44
C ALA A 404 -38.04 30.83 -28.19
N ASP A 405 -38.48 30.72 -26.94
CA ASP A 405 -39.90 30.71 -26.57
C ASP A 405 -40.48 32.13 -26.36
N ASN A 406 -39.68 33.19 -26.50
CA ASN A 406 -40.18 34.57 -26.49
C ASN A 406 -41.00 34.91 -27.76
N PRO A 407 -41.94 35.91 -27.68
CA PRO A 407 -42.60 36.44 -28.86
C PRO A 407 -41.57 36.92 -29.90
N THR A 408 -41.94 36.86 -31.18
CA THR A 408 -41.02 37.09 -32.30
C THR A 408 -40.18 38.36 -32.18
N LEU A 409 -40.78 39.46 -31.71
CA LEU A 409 -40.09 40.74 -31.53
C LEU A 409 -39.07 40.75 -30.40
N PHE A 410 -39.19 39.84 -29.42
CA PHE A 410 -38.34 39.75 -28.24
C PHE A 410 -37.47 38.50 -28.24
N LYS A 411 -37.45 37.72 -29.34
CA LYS A 411 -36.58 36.53 -29.43
C LYS A 411 -35.12 36.92 -29.43
N ILE A 412 -34.76 37.98 -30.12
CA ILE A 412 -33.37 38.46 -30.22
C ILE A 412 -33.35 39.89 -29.72
N MET A 413 -32.59 40.15 -28.64
CA MET A 413 -32.44 41.47 -28.06
C MET A 413 -30.96 41.80 -27.85
N PRO A 414 -30.52 43.01 -28.28
CA PRO A 414 -29.18 43.48 -27.93
C PRO A 414 -29.14 43.95 -26.48
N LEU A 415 -27.98 43.83 -25.86
CA LEU A 415 -27.60 44.27 -24.53
C LEU A 415 -28.31 43.52 -23.39
N VAL A 416 -29.64 43.47 -23.37
CA VAL A 416 -30.42 42.81 -22.31
C VAL A 416 -31.63 42.10 -22.90
N ASN A 417 -31.86 40.85 -22.45
CA ASN A 417 -33.14 40.17 -22.68
C ASN A 417 -33.60 39.54 -21.36
N PHE A 418 -34.90 39.49 -21.14
CA PHE A 418 -35.46 38.93 -19.90
C PHE A 418 -36.80 38.22 -20.16
N SER A 419 -37.10 37.28 -19.31
CA SER A 419 -38.40 36.61 -19.26
C SER A 419 -38.61 36.03 -17.85
N PHE A 420 -39.82 36.14 -17.33
CA PHE A 420 -40.25 35.64 -16.03
C PHE A 420 -41.57 34.86 -16.17
N LYS A 421 -41.90 34.40 -17.37
CA LYS A 421 -43.10 33.59 -17.61
C LYS A 421 -42.81 32.13 -17.27
N ASP A 422 -43.70 31.50 -16.50
CA ASP A 422 -43.73 30.06 -16.27
C ASP A 422 -44.11 29.26 -17.48
#